data_3697be0e8ff025555dda5689790114fe
#
_entry.id   3697be0e8ff025555dda5689790114fe
#
_cell.length_a   1.000
_cell.length_b   1.000
_cell.length_c   1.000
_cell.angle_alpha   90.00
_cell.angle_beta   90.00
_cell.angle_gamma   90.00
#
_symmetry.space_group_name_H-M   'P 1'
#
loop_
_entity.id
_entity.type
_entity.pdbx_description
1 polymer ?
#
loop_
_entity_poly.entity_id
_entity_poly.type
_entity_poly.pdbx_seq_one_letter_code
_entity_poly.pdbx_strand_id
1 'polypeptide(L)'
;MSSQVCFAKGMTARRHIGTLLVLRTEEHVRQRAHTEYLQADTVCRQKRENGRLKSKDKGSPEPGPVPKGQIRLYSMRFCPFAQRTRLVLNAKGIKHEVINIQLRDKPEWFLKKNPLGLVPLLETVAGELIYESPITCEYLDEEYPDRKLLPSTPFGKAQQKMMLENFSKILPLTYKIPMGRQKGEDVSALVDELKEKFGKLKEDLVKKKTKFFGGDDVSMIDYLMWPWFERLEVFKLADCLDGAPELQKWVERMSEDPVVQSCRHSVDTYEAYYKTYLEGKPNFDYGL
;
A
#
# COMPACT_ATOMS: atom_id res chain seq x y z
N MET A 1 -34.21 -20.78 70.39
CA MET A 1 -35.22 -20.31 69.46
C MET A 1 -34.76 -18.90 69.04
N SER A 2 -34.46 -18.51 67.89
CA SER A 2 -34.49 -18.98 66.53
C SER A 2 -33.57 -18.03 65.75
N SER A 3 -32.58 -18.56 65.11
CA SER A 3 -31.77 -17.90 64.10
C SER A 3 -32.53 -17.80 62.78
N GLN A 4 -32.13 -16.96 61.93
CA GLN A 4 -32.37 -16.74 60.50
C GLN A 4 -32.98 -15.38 60.21
N VAL A 5 -32.20 -14.55 59.61
CA VAL A 5 -32.42 -13.82 58.35
C VAL A 5 -31.27 -12.80 58.16
N CYS A 6 -30.30 -13.09 57.36
CA CYS A 6 -29.48 -12.08 56.63
C CYS A 6 -28.57 -12.74 55.57
N PHE A 7 -29.18 -13.25 54.50
CA PHE A 7 -28.40 -13.67 53.33
C PHE A 7 -29.29 -13.54 52.09
N ALA A 8 -29.51 -12.34 51.57
CA ALA A 8 -30.13 -12.15 50.25
C ALA A 8 -30.01 -10.71 49.64
N LYS A 9 -28.92 -10.01 49.86
CA LYS A 9 -28.75 -8.67 49.18
C LYS A 9 -27.45 -8.50 48.38
N GLY A 10 -26.60 -9.54 48.30
CA GLY A 10 -25.30 -9.43 47.64
C GLY A 10 -25.24 -9.95 46.19
N MET A 11 -26.23 -10.70 45.70
CA MET A 11 -26.15 -11.40 44.41
C MET A 11 -26.77 -10.66 43.22
N THR A 12 -27.65 -9.68 43.44
CA THR A 12 -28.32 -8.94 42.34
C THR A 12 -27.47 -7.83 41.79
N ALA A 13 -26.62 -7.16 42.57
CA ALA A 13 -25.78 -6.07 42.12
C ALA A 13 -24.62 -6.53 41.18
N ARG A 14 -24.03 -7.68 41.44
CA ARG A 14 -22.94 -8.21 40.60
C ARG A 14 -23.40 -8.66 39.21
N ARG A 15 -24.62 -9.16 39.04
CA ARG A 15 -25.17 -9.56 37.72
C ARG A 15 -25.47 -8.32 36.85
N HIS A 16 -25.95 -7.22 37.43
CA HIS A 16 -26.25 -5.99 36.66
C HIS A 16 -24.97 -5.29 36.14
N ILE A 17 -23.89 -5.28 36.92
CA ILE A 17 -22.63 -4.65 36.51
C ILE A 17 -21.96 -5.46 35.39
N GLY A 18 -21.99 -6.79 35.48
CA GLY A 18 -21.46 -7.66 34.41
C GLY A 18 -22.21 -7.50 33.09
N THR A 19 -23.54 -7.42 33.12
CA THR A 19 -24.37 -7.22 31.93
C THR A 19 -24.17 -5.83 31.29
N LEU A 20 -23.99 -4.79 32.09
CA LEU A 20 -23.69 -3.44 31.58
C LEU A 20 -22.29 -3.33 30.97
N LEU A 21 -21.29 -4.02 31.52
CA LEU A 21 -19.95 -4.07 30.95
C LEU A 21 -19.94 -4.82 29.61
N VAL A 22 -20.64 -5.95 29.52
CA VAL A 22 -20.73 -6.74 28.28
C VAL A 22 -21.47 -5.94 27.20
N LEU A 23 -22.56 -5.26 27.53
CA LEU A 23 -23.31 -4.41 26.57
C LEU A 23 -22.47 -3.23 26.09
N ARG A 24 -21.66 -2.59 26.95
CA ARG A 24 -20.74 -1.51 26.55
C ARG A 24 -19.61 -2.01 25.65
N THR A 25 -19.07 -3.21 25.90
CA THR A 25 -18.05 -3.78 25.02
C THR A 25 -18.62 -4.18 23.66
N GLU A 26 -19.85 -4.74 23.61
CA GLU A 26 -20.52 -5.04 22.36
C GLU A 26 -20.88 -3.80 21.55
N GLU A 27 -21.29 -2.72 22.21
CA GLU A 27 -21.61 -1.44 21.57
C GLU A 27 -20.35 -0.76 21.02
N HIS A 28 -19.24 -0.79 21.76
CA HIS A 28 -17.94 -0.32 21.27
C HIS A 28 -17.41 -1.15 20.10
N VAL A 29 -17.58 -2.47 20.15
CA VAL A 29 -17.20 -3.37 19.04
C VAL A 29 -18.07 -3.09 17.81
N ARG A 30 -19.39 -2.89 17.99
CA ARG A 30 -20.30 -2.53 16.89
C ARG A 30 -20.01 -1.15 16.30
N GLN A 31 -19.71 -0.15 17.14
CA GLN A 31 -19.32 1.19 16.69
C GLN A 31 -18.00 1.15 15.91
N ARG A 32 -17.02 0.38 16.41
CA ARG A 32 -15.74 0.21 15.74
C ARG A 32 -15.92 -0.50 14.39
N ALA A 33 -16.66 -1.60 14.35
CA ALA A 33 -16.99 -2.32 13.13
C ALA A 33 -17.79 -1.45 12.14
N HIS A 34 -18.72 -0.61 12.62
CA HIS A 34 -19.47 0.32 11.77
C HIS A 34 -18.58 1.43 11.20
N THR A 35 -17.65 1.96 12.00
CA THR A 35 -16.67 2.96 11.55
C THR A 35 -15.71 2.36 10.53
N GLU A 36 -15.22 1.14 10.76
CA GLU A 36 -14.39 0.38 9.83
C GLU A 36 -15.14 0.07 8.53
N TYR A 37 -16.42 -0.30 8.60
CA TYR A 37 -17.28 -0.53 7.44
C TYR A 37 -17.51 0.75 6.62
N LEU A 38 -17.78 1.89 7.26
CA LEU A 38 -17.95 3.17 6.56
C LEU A 38 -16.65 3.65 5.91
N GLN A 39 -15.50 3.43 6.58
CA GLN A 39 -14.20 3.71 6.00
C GLN A 39 -13.92 2.79 4.79
N ALA A 40 -14.23 1.50 4.90
CA ALA A 40 -14.09 0.54 3.81
C ALA A 40 -15.01 0.88 2.61
N ASP A 41 -16.24 1.33 2.86
CA ASP A 41 -17.18 1.73 1.79
C ASP A 41 -16.73 3.02 1.08
N THR A 42 -16.19 3.99 1.84
CA THR A 42 -15.62 5.22 1.27
C THR A 42 -14.40 4.89 0.39
N VAL A 43 -13.53 4.02 0.88
CA VAL A 43 -12.36 3.54 0.14
C VAL A 43 -12.79 2.72 -1.10
N CYS A 44 -13.82 1.90 -0.99
CA CYS A 44 -14.35 1.11 -2.10
C CYS A 44 -15.02 1.99 -3.17
N ARG A 45 -15.72 3.07 -2.80
CA ARG A 45 -16.24 4.09 -3.71
C ARG A 45 -15.11 4.79 -4.46
N GLN A 46 -14.09 5.24 -3.75
CA GLN A 46 -12.93 5.89 -4.36
C GLN A 46 -12.19 4.94 -5.31
N LYS A 47 -12.12 3.65 -4.99
CA LYS A 47 -11.60 2.61 -5.88
C LYS A 47 -12.40 2.47 -7.17
N ARG A 48 -13.75 2.50 -7.11
CA ARG A 48 -14.62 2.43 -8.30
C ARG A 48 -14.50 3.68 -9.17
N GLU A 49 -14.39 4.86 -8.57
CA GLU A 49 -14.21 6.12 -9.27
C GLU A 49 -12.83 6.19 -9.93
N ASN A 50 -11.78 5.82 -9.20
CA ASN A 50 -10.40 5.79 -9.72
C ASN A 50 -10.19 4.68 -10.76
N GLY A 51 -10.88 3.55 -10.66
CA GLY A 51 -10.76 2.42 -11.58
C GLY A 51 -11.39 2.66 -12.96
N ARG A 52 -12.22 3.71 -13.11
CA ARG A 52 -12.92 4.04 -14.37
C ARG A 52 -12.19 5.11 -15.21
N LEU A 53 -11.13 5.70 -14.70
CA LEU A 53 -10.45 6.79 -15.41
C LEU A 53 -9.45 6.22 -16.41
N LYS A 54 -9.72 6.44 -17.71
CA LYS A 54 -8.75 6.15 -18.78
C LYS A 54 -7.50 6.99 -18.62
N SER A 55 -6.37 6.39 -19.01
CA SER A 55 -5.09 7.08 -19.08
C SER A 55 -5.13 8.23 -20.07
N LYS A 56 -4.57 9.36 -19.67
CA LYS A 56 -4.36 10.53 -20.55
C LYS A 56 -3.16 10.28 -21.44
N ASP A 57 -3.35 10.42 -22.73
CA ASP A 57 -2.38 10.24 -23.79
C ASP A 57 -2.02 11.55 -24.49
N LYS A 58 -1.17 11.50 -25.49
CA LYS A 58 -0.80 12.62 -26.33
C LYS A 58 -2.06 13.23 -26.97
N GLY A 59 -2.17 14.54 -26.89
CA GLY A 59 -3.35 15.28 -27.35
C GLY A 59 -4.49 15.36 -26.34
N SER A 60 -4.46 14.60 -25.25
CA SER A 60 -5.44 14.77 -24.17
C SER A 60 -5.33 16.17 -23.56
N PRO A 61 -6.47 16.83 -23.24
CA PRO A 61 -6.46 18.14 -22.62
C PRO A 61 -5.84 18.08 -21.22
N GLU A 62 -5.14 19.14 -20.85
CA GLU A 62 -4.65 19.31 -19.48
C GLU A 62 -5.83 19.38 -18.51
N PRO A 63 -5.77 18.68 -17.35
CA PRO A 63 -6.80 18.80 -16.34
C PRO A 63 -6.85 20.22 -15.78
N GLY A 64 -8.05 20.67 -15.38
CA GLY A 64 -8.22 21.94 -14.71
C GLY A 64 -7.44 22.04 -13.39
N PRO A 65 -7.58 23.14 -12.62
CA PRO A 65 -6.92 23.30 -11.33
C PRO A 65 -7.22 22.13 -10.37
N VAL A 66 -6.30 21.88 -9.44
CA VAL A 66 -6.53 20.89 -8.37
C VAL A 66 -7.75 21.32 -7.55
N PRO A 67 -8.74 20.43 -7.32
CA PRO A 67 -9.92 20.77 -6.54
C PRO A 67 -9.57 21.22 -5.12
N LYS A 68 -10.26 22.25 -4.62
CA LYS A 68 -10.02 22.78 -3.27
C LYS A 68 -10.16 21.69 -2.21
N GLY A 69 -9.20 21.62 -1.31
CA GLY A 69 -9.16 20.63 -0.22
C GLY A 69 -8.75 19.23 -0.66
N GLN A 70 -8.19 19.09 -1.84
CA GLN A 70 -7.62 17.84 -2.36
C GLN A 70 -6.17 18.04 -2.80
N ILE A 71 -5.47 16.94 -2.98
CA ILE A 71 -4.20 16.86 -3.70
C ILE A 71 -4.42 16.01 -4.96
N ARG A 72 -3.71 16.28 -6.04
CA ARG A 72 -3.79 15.49 -7.26
C ARG A 72 -2.60 14.57 -7.37
N LEU A 73 -2.86 13.31 -7.69
CA LEU A 73 -1.86 12.30 -8.01
C LEU A 73 -1.91 11.97 -9.50
N TYR A 74 -0.83 12.22 -10.20
CA TYR A 74 -0.59 11.65 -11.52
C TYR A 74 0.00 10.26 -11.34
N SER A 75 -0.63 9.27 -11.95
CA SER A 75 -0.41 7.85 -11.68
C SER A 75 -0.43 7.03 -12.97
N MET A 76 -0.16 5.76 -12.85
CA MET A 76 -0.54 4.72 -13.78
C MET A 76 -1.01 3.51 -12.98
N ARG A 77 -2.13 2.92 -13.36
CA ARG A 77 -2.86 1.93 -12.55
C ARG A 77 -2.00 0.80 -12.03
N PHE A 78 -1.12 0.26 -12.86
CA PHE A 78 -0.28 -0.89 -12.55
C PHE A 78 1.15 -0.53 -12.10
N CYS A 79 1.49 0.78 -12.01
CA CYS A 79 2.81 1.21 -11.59
C CYS A 79 3.05 0.94 -10.10
N PRO A 80 4.04 0.14 -9.71
CA PRO A 80 4.33 -0.12 -8.30
C PRO A 80 4.84 1.12 -7.57
N PHE A 81 5.57 2.00 -8.24
CA PHE A 81 6.03 3.26 -7.66
C PHE A 81 4.86 4.20 -7.35
N ALA A 82 3.91 4.37 -8.28
CA ALA A 82 2.71 5.16 -8.04
C ALA A 82 1.78 4.51 -7.01
N GLN A 83 1.81 3.19 -6.87
CA GLN A 83 1.06 2.48 -5.85
C GLN A 83 1.55 2.82 -4.44
N ARG A 84 2.84 3.06 -4.22
CA ARG A 84 3.37 3.57 -2.94
C ARG A 84 2.59 4.80 -2.47
N THR A 85 2.48 5.80 -3.35
CA THR A 85 1.79 7.06 -3.04
C THR A 85 0.29 6.86 -2.84
N ARG A 86 -0.37 5.98 -3.64
CA ARG A 86 -1.78 5.61 -3.43
C ARG A 86 -2.02 4.96 -2.07
N LEU A 87 -1.13 4.04 -1.66
CA LEU A 87 -1.21 3.40 -0.35
C LEU A 87 -1.12 4.42 0.79
N VAL A 88 -0.17 5.35 0.72
CA VAL A 88 -0.01 6.38 1.74
C VAL A 88 -1.20 7.35 1.76
N LEU A 89 -1.69 7.80 0.60
CA LEU A 89 -2.90 8.63 0.50
C LEU A 89 -4.11 7.96 1.19
N ASN A 90 -4.33 6.67 0.88
CA ASN A 90 -5.43 5.90 1.46
C ASN A 90 -5.21 5.61 2.95
N ALA A 91 -4.00 5.26 3.36
CA ALA A 91 -3.66 5.01 4.76
C ALA A 91 -3.93 6.22 5.65
N LYS A 92 -3.71 7.41 5.12
CA LYS A 92 -3.92 8.68 5.83
C LYS A 92 -5.31 9.29 5.61
N GLY A 93 -6.17 8.66 4.78
CA GLY A 93 -7.50 9.18 4.47
C GLY A 93 -7.49 10.52 3.73
N ILE A 94 -6.41 10.85 3.03
CA ILE A 94 -6.24 12.13 2.33
C ILE A 94 -7.15 12.16 1.10
N LYS A 95 -8.00 13.17 1.00
CA LYS A 95 -8.83 13.41 -0.20
C LYS A 95 -7.93 13.76 -1.38
N HIS A 96 -8.06 13.01 -2.47
CA HIS A 96 -7.21 13.20 -3.63
C HIS A 96 -7.93 12.87 -4.94
N GLU A 97 -7.47 13.48 -6.03
CA GLU A 97 -7.84 13.17 -7.39
C GLU A 97 -6.73 12.33 -8.05
N VAL A 98 -7.09 11.33 -8.82
CA VAL A 98 -6.11 10.51 -9.57
C VAL A 98 -6.28 10.75 -11.06
N ILE A 99 -5.20 11.15 -11.73
CA ILE A 99 -5.09 11.26 -13.18
C ILE A 99 -4.11 10.19 -13.67
N ASN A 100 -4.60 9.22 -14.42
CA ASN A 100 -3.73 8.20 -15.02
C ASN A 100 -3.09 8.74 -16.30
N ILE A 101 -1.81 8.40 -16.49
CA ILE A 101 -0.99 8.83 -17.63
C ILE A 101 -0.63 7.60 -18.48
N GLN A 102 -0.80 7.73 -19.79
CA GLN A 102 -0.33 6.78 -20.78
C GLN A 102 1.21 6.93 -20.93
N LEU A 103 1.96 6.03 -20.27
CA LEU A 103 3.41 6.23 -20.13
C LEU A 103 4.22 6.04 -21.43
N ARG A 104 3.63 5.46 -22.48
CA ARG A 104 4.28 5.32 -23.79
C ARG A 104 3.98 6.48 -24.73
N ASP A 105 2.83 7.12 -24.55
CA ASP A 105 2.37 8.24 -25.37
C ASP A 105 1.88 9.36 -24.45
N LYS A 106 2.84 9.97 -23.76
CA LYS A 106 2.58 10.94 -22.68
C LYS A 106 2.03 12.26 -23.21
N PRO A 107 1.06 12.89 -22.51
CA PRO A 107 0.62 14.25 -22.84
C PRO A 107 1.77 15.25 -22.70
N GLU A 108 1.82 16.24 -23.61
CA GLU A 108 2.85 17.29 -23.59
C GLU A 108 2.78 18.14 -22.31
N TRP A 109 1.56 18.42 -21.82
CA TRP A 109 1.35 19.15 -20.57
C TRP A 109 1.91 18.40 -19.36
N PHE A 110 1.84 17.05 -19.36
CA PHE A 110 2.43 16.25 -18.29
C PHE A 110 3.96 16.32 -18.30
N LEU A 111 4.57 16.30 -19.47
CA LEU A 111 6.02 16.46 -19.62
C LEU A 111 6.51 17.85 -19.19
N LYS A 112 5.67 18.90 -19.30
CA LYS A 112 5.96 20.21 -18.73
C LYS A 112 5.93 20.21 -17.20
N LYS A 113 5.01 19.44 -16.58
CA LYS A 113 4.92 19.29 -15.13
C LYS A 113 6.04 18.40 -14.55
N ASN A 114 6.36 17.31 -15.23
CA ASN A 114 7.46 16.42 -14.86
C ASN A 114 8.30 16.07 -16.10
N PRO A 115 9.43 16.77 -16.32
CA PRO A 115 10.29 16.53 -17.49
C PRO A 115 10.86 15.11 -17.56
N LEU A 116 10.95 14.39 -16.43
CA LEU A 116 11.34 12.99 -16.41
C LEU A 116 10.25 12.07 -16.98
N GLY A 117 9.00 12.56 -17.07
CA GLY A 117 7.86 11.80 -17.59
C GLY A 117 7.51 10.56 -16.78
N LEU A 118 7.84 10.56 -15.49
CA LEU A 118 7.62 9.43 -14.57
C LEU A 118 6.43 9.67 -13.64
N VAL A 119 5.89 8.60 -13.12
CA VAL A 119 4.85 8.61 -12.07
C VAL A 119 5.36 7.82 -10.86
N PRO A 120 4.99 8.22 -9.61
CA PRO A 120 4.01 9.24 -9.24
C PRO A 120 4.51 10.67 -9.39
N LEU A 121 3.58 11.59 -9.60
CA LEU A 121 3.77 13.03 -9.41
C LEU A 121 2.58 13.54 -8.60
N LEU A 122 2.82 14.29 -7.53
CA LEU A 122 1.79 15.03 -6.78
C LEU A 122 1.75 16.48 -7.26
N GLU A 123 0.54 17.04 -7.29
CA GLU A 123 0.28 18.47 -7.53
C GLU A 123 -0.61 19.01 -6.40
N THR A 124 -0.14 20.04 -5.71
CA THR A 124 -0.89 20.71 -4.65
C THR A 124 -1.86 21.74 -5.23
N VAL A 125 -2.80 22.23 -4.39
CA VAL A 125 -3.70 23.36 -4.78
C VAL A 125 -2.92 24.62 -5.14
N ALA A 126 -1.72 24.80 -4.57
CA ALA A 126 -0.83 25.92 -4.87
C ALA A 126 -0.04 25.73 -6.20
N GLY A 127 -0.17 24.57 -6.83
CA GLY A 127 0.56 24.25 -8.06
C GLY A 127 1.97 23.70 -7.82
N GLU A 128 2.33 23.35 -6.59
CA GLU A 128 3.62 22.74 -6.28
C GLU A 128 3.63 21.30 -6.78
N LEU A 129 4.78 20.89 -7.34
CA LEU A 129 4.97 19.58 -7.98
C LEU A 129 6.01 18.78 -7.23
N ILE A 130 5.61 17.60 -6.73
CA ILE A 130 6.48 16.69 -5.96
C ILE A 130 6.52 15.33 -6.67
N TYR A 131 7.70 14.86 -7.01
CA TYR A 131 7.92 13.56 -7.63
C TYR A 131 8.92 12.72 -6.85
N GLU A 132 9.26 11.51 -7.32
CA GLU A 132 9.94 10.43 -6.63
C GLU A 132 9.06 9.79 -5.53
N SER A 133 8.74 8.50 -5.70
CA SER A 133 7.75 7.84 -4.84
C SER A 133 8.07 7.85 -3.35
N PRO A 134 9.33 7.74 -2.88
CA PRO A 134 9.62 7.92 -1.46
C PRO A 134 9.39 9.35 -0.98
N ILE A 135 9.76 10.34 -1.81
CA ILE A 135 9.62 11.77 -1.48
C ILE A 135 8.15 12.15 -1.43
N THR A 136 7.33 11.71 -2.41
CA THR A 136 5.87 11.96 -2.36
C THR A 136 5.22 11.38 -1.11
N CYS A 137 5.66 10.20 -0.66
CA CYS A 137 5.15 9.56 0.54
C CYS A 137 5.58 10.29 1.82
N GLU A 138 6.84 10.73 1.91
CA GLU A 138 7.33 11.53 3.04
C GLU A 138 6.63 12.88 3.12
N TYR A 139 6.48 13.59 1.99
CA TYR A 139 5.73 14.84 1.91
C TYR A 139 4.32 14.69 2.47
N LEU A 140 3.59 13.64 2.03
CA LEU A 140 2.24 13.37 2.55
C LEU A 140 2.22 13.08 4.06
N ASP A 141 3.27 12.44 4.59
CA ASP A 141 3.34 12.15 6.01
C ASP A 141 3.65 13.39 6.87
N GLU A 142 4.39 14.35 6.31
CA GLU A 142 4.72 15.61 6.98
C GLU A 142 3.60 16.65 6.87
N GLU A 143 3.01 16.81 5.67
CA GLU A 143 1.93 17.77 5.40
C GLU A 143 0.61 17.40 6.11
N TYR A 144 0.33 16.10 6.26
CA TYR A 144 -0.89 15.59 6.92
C TYR A 144 -0.54 14.82 8.19
N PRO A 145 -0.30 15.49 9.33
CA PRO A 145 0.31 14.88 10.52
C PRO A 145 -0.58 13.96 11.34
N ASP A 146 -1.89 13.90 11.12
CA ASP A 146 -2.86 13.22 11.99
C ASP A 146 -2.58 11.73 12.18
N ARG A 147 -2.11 11.04 11.15
CA ARG A 147 -1.69 9.65 11.19
C ARG A 147 -0.26 9.53 10.68
N LYS A 148 0.71 9.57 11.58
CA LYS A 148 2.12 9.39 11.22
C LYS A 148 2.41 7.95 10.83
N LEU A 149 3.06 7.76 9.68
CA LEU A 149 3.53 6.49 9.17
C LEU A 149 5.06 6.34 9.33
N LEU A 150 5.77 7.47 9.41
CA LEU A 150 7.20 7.49 9.71
C LEU A 150 7.45 7.47 11.22
N PRO A 151 8.57 6.89 11.68
CA PRO A 151 8.99 6.97 13.07
C PRO A 151 9.14 8.41 13.55
N SER A 152 8.90 8.65 14.84
CA SER A 152 9.03 9.98 15.44
C SER A 152 10.49 10.43 15.59
N THR A 153 11.42 9.48 15.73
CA THR A 153 12.84 9.81 15.96
C THR A 153 13.62 9.94 14.66
N PRO A 154 14.60 10.88 14.58
CA PRO A 154 15.49 10.99 13.43
C PRO A 154 16.22 9.67 13.11
N PHE A 155 16.66 8.94 14.13
CA PHE A 155 17.34 7.66 13.95
C PHE A 155 16.41 6.59 13.36
N GLY A 156 15.18 6.50 13.86
CA GLY A 156 14.18 5.58 13.29
C GLY A 156 13.86 5.90 11.82
N LYS A 157 13.74 7.18 11.46
CA LYS A 157 13.57 7.61 10.06
C LYS A 157 14.77 7.19 9.22
N ALA A 158 15.99 7.41 9.71
CA ALA A 158 17.21 7.01 9.02
C ALA A 158 17.29 5.49 8.81
N GLN A 159 16.91 4.68 9.81
CA GLN A 159 16.86 3.22 9.69
C GLN A 159 15.91 2.77 8.60
N GLN A 160 14.68 3.34 8.51
CA GLN A 160 13.75 3.02 7.44
C GLN A 160 14.26 3.42 6.06
N LYS A 161 14.93 4.58 5.93
CA LYS A 161 15.55 5.01 4.68
C LYS A 161 16.69 4.08 4.24
N MET A 162 17.55 3.64 5.15
CA MET A 162 18.58 2.65 4.83
C MET A 162 17.98 1.30 4.41
N MET A 163 16.90 0.87 5.05
CA MET A 163 16.17 -0.34 4.65
C MET A 163 15.58 -0.20 3.25
N LEU A 164 14.94 0.94 2.94
CA LEU A 164 14.39 1.20 1.61
C LEU A 164 15.48 1.22 0.53
N GLU A 165 16.63 1.83 0.83
CA GLU A 165 17.79 1.84 -0.07
C GLU A 165 18.31 0.42 -0.35
N ASN A 166 18.40 -0.42 0.67
CA ASN A 166 18.75 -1.83 0.49
C ASN A 166 17.69 -2.60 -0.30
N PHE A 167 16.41 -2.34 -0.03
CA PHE A 167 15.31 -2.93 -0.78
C PHE A 167 15.31 -2.50 -2.26
N SER A 168 15.73 -1.28 -2.57
CA SER A 168 15.81 -0.78 -3.94
C SER A 168 16.68 -1.66 -4.85
N LYS A 169 17.67 -2.35 -4.28
CA LYS A 169 18.57 -3.29 -4.98
C LYS A 169 17.88 -4.61 -5.36
N ILE A 170 16.70 -4.89 -4.79
CA ILE A 170 15.86 -6.05 -5.14
C ILE A 170 15.06 -5.77 -6.41
N LEU A 171 14.65 -4.53 -6.61
CA LEU A 171 13.69 -4.17 -7.65
C LEU A 171 14.12 -4.59 -9.07
N PRO A 172 15.38 -4.41 -9.50
CA PRO A 172 15.80 -4.85 -10.83
C PRO A 172 15.63 -6.36 -11.04
N LEU A 173 15.80 -7.18 -9.99
CA LEU A 173 15.67 -8.64 -10.09
C LEU A 173 14.23 -9.04 -10.39
N THR A 174 13.24 -8.38 -9.80
CA THR A 174 11.82 -8.68 -10.03
C THR A 174 11.37 -8.43 -11.47
N TYR A 175 12.13 -7.68 -12.27
CA TYR A 175 11.88 -7.46 -13.70
C TYR A 175 12.81 -8.29 -14.58
N LYS A 176 14.10 -8.40 -14.23
CA LYS A 176 15.08 -9.13 -15.03
C LYS A 176 14.76 -10.62 -15.11
N ILE A 177 14.34 -11.24 -13.98
CA ILE A 177 14.06 -12.68 -13.95
C ILE A 177 12.91 -13.05 -14.89
N PRO A 178 11.70 -12.47 -14.78
CA PRO A 178 10.61 -12.84 -15.70
C PRO A 178 10.90 -12.45 -17.15
N MET A 179 11.61 -11.36 -17.41
CA MET A 179 12.02 -11.00 -18.78
C MET A 179 13.04 -11.97 -19.37
N GLY A 180 14.01 -12.43 -18.57
CA GLY A 180 14.98 -13.45 -19.00
C GLY A 180 14.30 -14.78 -19.26
N ARG A 181 13.40 -15.23 -18.36
CA ARG A 181 12.58 -16.44 -18.58
C ARG A 181 11.80 -16.40 -19.89
N GLN A 182 11.19 -15.24 -20.21
CA GLN A 182 10.45 -15.05 -21.46
C GLN A 182 11.35 -15.22 -22.70
N LYS A 183 12.61 -14.81 -22.61
CA LYS A 183 13.59 -14.94 -23.68
C LYS A 183 14.27 -16.32 -23.73
N GLY A 184 13.97 -17.22 -22.79
CA GLY A 184 14.63 -18.52 -22.66
C GLY A 184 16.06 -18.42 -22.10
N GLU A 185 16.41 -17.31 -21.43
CA GLU A 185 17.71 -17.11 -20.78
C GLU A 185 17.79 -17.90 -19.47
N ASP A 186 18.97 -18.39 -19.11
CA ASP A 186 19.22 -18.94 -17.77
C ASP A 186 19.25 -17.79 -16.74
N VAL A 187 18.30 -17.83 -15.81
CA VAL A 187 18.14 -16.82 -14.76
C VAL A 187 18.41 -17.39 -13.37
N SER A 188 18.97 -18.59 -13.26
CA SER A 188 19.19 -19.28 -11.98
C SER A 188 19.99 -18.43 -11.00
N ALA A 189 21.07 -17.80 -11.42
CA ALA A 189 21.90 -16.94 -10.59
C ALA A 189 21.12 -15.69 -10.08
N LEU A 190 20.20 -15.13 -10.89
CA LEU A 190 19.38 -14.00 -10.47
C LEU A 190 18.30 -14.43 -9.46
N VAL A 191 17.77 -15.64 -9.61
CA VAL A 191 16.82 -16.24 -8.64
C VAL A 191 17.51 -16.48 -7.30
N ASP A 192 18.72 -17.02 -7.31
CA ASP A 192 19.51 -17.26 -6.09
C ASP A 192 19.85 -15.93 -5.40
N GLU A 193 20.22 -14.89 -6.15
CA GLU A 193 20.45 -13.56 -5.62
C GLU A 193 19.17 -12.99 -4.98
N LEU A 194 18.00 -13.17 -5.61
CA LEU A 194 16.71 -12.71 -5.06
C LEU A 194 16.39 -13.44 -3.74
N LYS A 195 16.57 -14.77 -3.68
CA LYS A 195 16.39 -15.58 -2.47
C LYS A 195 17.31 -15.12 -1.34
N GLU A 196 18.60 -14.85 -1.64
CA GLU A 196 19.54 -14.30 -0.65
C GLU A 196 19.05 -12.96 -0.07
N LYS A 197 18.61 -12.06 -0.95
CA LYS A 197 18.10 -10.74 -0.51
C LYS A 197 16.81 -10.86 0.31
N PHE A 198 15.91 -11.78 -0.03
CA PHE A 198 14.73 -12.06 0.79
C PHE A 198 15.12 -12.70 2.14
N GLY A 199 16.15 -13.51 2.16
CA GLY A 199 16.76 -14.02 3.41
C GLY A 199 17.21 -12.89 4.35
N LYS A 200 17.86 -11.86 3.81
CA LYS A 200 18.26 -10.68 4.60
C LYS A 200 17.06 -9.90 5.15
N LEU A 201 15.99 -9.70 4.36
CA LEU A 201 14.76 -9.08 4.84
C LEU A 201 14.09 -9.92 5.95
N LYS A 202 14.09 -11.25 5.83
CA LYS A 202 13.63 -12.15 6.89
C LYS A 202 14.43 -11.93 8.18
N GLU A 203 15.76 -11.85 8.09
CA GLU A 203 16.64 -11.62 9.25
C GLU A 203 16.30 -10.31 9.96
N ASP A 204 16.00 -9.25 9.21
CA ASP A 204 15.58 -7.95 9.78
C ASP A 204 14.28 -8.08 10.59
N LEU A 205 13.26 -8.80 10.10
CA LEU A 205 12.03 -9.08 10.84
C LEU A 205 12.27 -9.92 12.09
N VAL A 206 13.05 -11.00 11.97
CA VAL A 206 13.42 -11.87 13.11
C VAL A 206 14.15 -11.10 14.18
N LYS A 207 15.12 -10.26 13.79
CA LYS A 207 15.92 -9.44 14.71
C LYS A 207 15.08 -8.39 15.44
N LYS A 208 14.14 -7.77 14.73
CA LYS A 208 13.23 -6.77 15.31
C LYS A 208 12.19 -7.38 16.23
N LYS A 209 11.80 -8.64 16.00
CA LYS A 209 10.72 -9.36 16.72
C LYS A 209 9.37 -8.64 16.64
N THR A 210 9.10 -7.97 15.52
CA THR A 210 7.87 -7.22 15.25
C THR A 210 7.07 -7.85 14.12
N LYS A 211 5.78 -7.50 14.02
CA LYS A 211 4.90 -8.01 12.98
C LYS A 211 5.19 -7.42 11.60
N PHE A 212 5.67 -6.20 11.57
CA PHE A 212 5.96 -5.41 10.37
C PHE A 212 7.36 -4.82 10.43
N PHE A 213 7.87 -4.35 9.31
CA PHE A 213 9.21 -3.76 9.25
C PHE A 213 9.36 -2.47 10.06
N GLY A 214 8.28 -1.73 10.25
CA GLY A 214 8.27 -0.52 11.08
C GLY A 214 7.95 -0.74 12.55
N GLY A 215 7.42 -1.91 12.93
CA GLY A 215 6.97 -2.20 14.30
C GLY A 215 5.84 -3.21 14.36
N ASP A 216 4.95 -3.07 15.34
CA ASP A 216 3.79 -3.95 15.48
C ASP A 216 2.59 -3.53 14.63
N ASP A 217 2.61 -2.31 14.09
CA ASP A 217 1.62 -1.79 13.16
C ASP A 217 2.26 -1.50 11.80
N VAL A 218 1.42 -1.49 10.75
CA VAL A 218 1.86 -1.14 9.38
C VAL A 218 2.35 0.30 9.33
N SER A 219 3.51 0.52 8.75
CA SER A 219 4.21 1.79 8.71
C SER A 219 4.61 2.20 7.28
N MET A 220 5.27 3.34 7.13
CA MET A 220 5.74 3.85 5.86
C MET A 220 6.57 2.82 5.08
N ILE A 221 7.54 2.17 5.73
CA ILE A 221 8.43 1.23 5.04
C ILE A 221 7.69 0.02 4.50
N ASP A 222 6.65 -0.46 5.19
CA ASP A 222 5.84 -1.58 4.76
C ASP A 222 5.08 -1.23 3.47
N TYR A 223 4.43 -0.06 3.40
CA TYR A 223 3.76 0.42 2.20
C TYR A 223 4.72 0.69 1.04
N LEU A 224 5.95 1.14 1.34
CA LEU A 224 6.96 1.39 0.31
C LEU A 224 7.52 0.10 -0.32
N MET A 225 7.53 -1.01 0.42
CA MET A 225 8.02 -2.31 -0.09
C MET A 225 6.91 -3.14 -0.71
N TRP A 226 5.68 -3.07 -0.18
CA TRP A 226 4.55 -3.91 -0.55
C TRP A 226 4.29 -4.08 -2.05
N PRO A 227 4.32 -3.03 -2.90
CA PRO A 227 3.97 -3.16 -4.31
C PRO A 227 4.70 -4.26 -5.08
N TRP A 228 5.91 -4.60 -4.69
CA TRP A 228 6.67 -5.67 -5.34
C TRP A 228 6.30 -7.05 -4.83
N PHE A 229 6.00 -7.18 -3.54
CA PHE A 229 5.54 -8.44 -2.98
C PHE A 229 4.14 -8.83 -3.49
N GLU A 230 3.26 -7.88 -3.70
CA GLU A 230 1.94 -8.10 -4.30
C GLU A 230 2.03 -8.71 -5.72
N ARG A 231 3.14 -8.51 -6.41
CA ARG A 231 3.36 -8.96 -7.78
C ARG A 231 4.17 -10.25 -7.92
N LEU A 232 4.64 -10.82 -6.82
CA LEU A 232 5.49 -12.01 -6.89
C LEU A 232 4.79 -13.19 -7.57
N GLU A 233 3.50 -13.39 -7.32
CA GLU A 233 2.71 -14.43 -7.95
C GLU A 233 2.62 -14.20 -9.48
N VAL A 234 2.26 -13.00 -9.91
CA VAL A 234 2.18 -12.60 -11.32
C VAL A 234 3.52 -12.76 -12.05
N PHE A 235 4.62 -12.48 -11.35
CA PHE A 235 5.98 -12.60 -11.89
C PHE A 235 6.53 -14.02 -11.79
N LYS A 236 5.76 -14.97 -11.21
CA LYS A 236 6.18 -16.35 -10.92
C LYS A 236 7.48 -16.39 -10.09
N LEU A 237 7.50 -15.58 -9.03
CA LEU A 237 8.60 -15.42 -8.09
C LEU A 237 8.20 -15.76 -6.65
N ALA A 238 6.98 -16.27 -6.42
CA ALA A 238 6.48 -16.59 -5.09
C ALA A 238 7.34 -17.68 -4.40
N ASP A 239 7.90 -18.63 -5.16
CA ASP A 239 8.83 -19.65 -4.70
C ASP A 239 10.15 -19.08 -4.16
N CYS A 240 10.49 -17.83 -4.49
CA CYS A 240 11.66 -17.17 -3.91
C CYS A 240 11.48 -16.82 -2.43
N LEU A 241 10.26 -16.91 -1.90
CA LEU A 241 9.97 -16.76 -0.47
C LEU A 241 10.17 -18.07 0.32
N ASP A 242 10.40 -19.19 -0.36
CA ASP A 242 10.67 -20.46 0.31
C ASP A 242 11.95 -20.33 1.16
N GLY A 243 11.87 -20.82 2.41
CA GLY A 243 12.96 -20.63 3.37
C GLY A 243 12.96 -19.25 4.10
N ALA A 244 11.97 -18.39 3.84
CA ALA A 244 11.80 -17.11 4.53
C ALA A 244 10.43 -17.01 5.25
N PRO A 245 10.10 -17.90 6.22
CA PRO A 245 8.76 -18.01 6.79
C PRO A 245 8.26 -16.73 7.48
N GLU A 246 9.15 -15.95 8.12
CA GLU A 246 8.71 -14.69 8.74
C GLU A 246 8.36 -13.62 7.68
N LEU A 247 9.03 -13.65 6.52
CA LEU A 247 8.68 -12.78 5.40
C LEU A 247 7.37 -13.22 4.74
N GLN A 248 7.10 -14.53 4.64
CA GLN A 248 5.81 -15.05 4.17
C GLN A 248 4.67 -14.58 5.09
N LYS A 249 4.82 -14.70 6.41
CA LYS A 249 3.85 -14.20 7.39
C LYS A 249 3.64 -12.67 7.28
N TRP A 250 4.68 -11.92 6.96
CA TRP A 250 4.54 -10.48 6.72
C TRP A 250 3.72 -10.23 5.44
N VAL A 251 3.98 -10.97 4.36
CA VAL A 251 3.20 -10.89 3.11
C VAL A 251 1.72 -11.21 3.36
N GLU A 252 1.43 -12.27 4.14
CA GLU A 252 0.05 -12.62 4.52
C GLU A 252 -0.63 -11.45 5.25
N ARG A 253 0.00 -10.93 6.31
CA ARG A 253 -0.53 -9.78 7.08
C ARG A 253 -0.74 -8.54 6.23
N MET A 254 0.21 -8.21 5.35
CA MET A 254 0.07 -7.08 4.43
C MET A 254 -1.06 -7.28 3.42
N SER A 255 -1.28 -8.52 2.96
CA SER A 255 -2.37 -8.83 2.04
C SER A 255 -3.76 -8.64 2.67
N GLU A 256 -3.85 -8.74 3.99
CA GLU A 256 -5.07 -8.53 4.78
C GLU A 256 -5.29 -7.06 5.18
N ASP A 257 -4.28 -6.19 5.03
CA ASP A 257 -4.40 -4.78 5.38
C ASP A 257 -5.47 -4.09 4.52
N PRO A 258 -6.47 -3.40 5.13
CA PRO A 258 -7.56 -2.77 4.39
C PRO A 258 -7.10 -1.73 3.36
N VAL A 259 -6.00 -1.04 3.65
CA VAL A 259 -5.41 -0.04 2.74
C VAL A 259 -4.81 -0.72 1.53
N VAL A 260 -4.09 -1.82 1.74
CA VAL A 260 -3.55 -2.66 0.66
C VAL A 260 -4.68 -3.16 -0.22
N GLN A 261 -5.71 -3.72 0.37
CA GLN A 261 -6.87 -4.23 -0.37
C GLN A 261 -7.59 -3.14 -1.19
N SER A 262 -7.63 -1.90 -0.68
CA SER A 262 -8.22 -0.77 -1.40
C SER A 262 -7.49 -0.39 -2.68
N CYS A 263 -6.20 -0.68 -2.77
CA CYS A 263 -5.34 -0.38 -3.92
C CYS A 263 -5.09 -1.58 -4.85
N ARG A 264 -5.50 -2.78 -4.41
CA ARG A 264 -5.19 -4.04 -5.08
C ARG A 264 -6.00 -4.22 -6.37
N HIS A 265 -5.38 -4.79 -7.38
CA HIS A 265 -6.04 -5.43 -8.52
C HIS A 265 -6.11 -6.94 -8.30
N SER A 266 -7.05 -7.63 -8.97
CA SER A 266 -7.03 -9.10 -8.97
C SER A 266 -5.78 -9.63 -9.68
N VAL A 267 -5.36 -10.85 -9.31
CA VAL A 267 -4.24 -11.54 -9.95
C VAL A 267 -4.47 -11.62 -11.47
N ASP A 268 -5.66 -12.04 -11.89
CA ASP A 268 -6.04 -12.12 -13.32
C ASP A 268 -5.87 -10.79 -14.05
N THR A 269 -6.23 -9.67 -13.40
CA THR A 269 -6.07 -8.33 -13.99
C THR A 269 -4.60 -7.96 -14.13
N TYR A 270 -3.77 -8.29 -13.14
CA TYR A 270 -2.33 -8.06 -13.22
C TYR A 270 -1.67 -8.96 -14.26
N GLU A 271 -2.01 -10.24 -14.31
CA GLU A 271 -1.48 -11.18 -15.30
C GLU A 271 -1.81 -10.75 -16.73
N ALA A 272 -3.06 -10.38 -16.98
CA ALA A 272 -3.49 -9.92 -18.28
C ALA A 272 -2.77 -8.61 -18.70
N TYR A 273 -2.65 -7.64 -17.78
CA TYR A 273 -1.83 -6.46 -18.02
C TYR A 273 -0.37 -6.83 -18.31
N TYR A 274 0.22 -7.68 -17.45
CA TYR A 274 1.63 -8.04 -17.53
C TYR A 274 1.96 -8.79 -18.82
N LYS A 275 1.05 -9.65 -19.31
CA LYS A 275 1.17 -10.28 -20.62
C LYS A 275 1.33 -9.22 -21.72
N THR A 276 0.48 -8.20 -21.76
CA THR A 276 0.60 -7.12 -22.76
C THR A 276 1.88 -6.30 -22.60
N TYR A 277 2.38 -6.16 -21.35
CA TYR A 277 3.66 -5.51 -21.07
C TYR A 277 4.83 -6.31 -21.65
N LEU A 278 4.86 -7.63 -21.46
CA LEU A 278 5.88 -8.52 -22.01
C LEU A 278 5.85 -8.56 -23.56
N GLU A 279 4.66 -8.48 -24.16
CA GLU A 279 4.49 -8.40 -25.61
C GLU A 279 4.95 -7.05 -26.21
N GLY A 280 5.40 -6.13 -25.35
CA GLY A 280 5.84 -4.81 -25.77
C GLY A 280 4.71 -3.82 -26.09
N LYS A 281 3.46 -4.16 -25.81
CA LYS A 281 2.26 -3.33 -26.06
C LYS A 281 1.39 -3.20 -24.81
N PRO A 282 1.89 -2.63 -23.69
CA PRO A 282 1.17 -2.60 -22.43
C PRO A 282 -0.16 -1.87 -22.54
N ASN A 283 -1.23 -2.54 -22.13
CA ASN A 283 -2.56 -1.94 -21.99
C ASN A 283 -2.71 -1.37 -20.58
N PHE A 284 -2.39 -0.07 -20.40
CA PHE A 284 -2.47 0.60 -19.10
C PHE A 284 -3.91 0.77 -18.58
N ASP A 285 -4.91 0.58 -19.44
CA ASP A 285 -6.32 0.70 -19.12
C ASP A 285 -7.04 -0.66 -19.04
N TYR A 286 -6.29 -1.75 -18.97
CA TYR A 286 -6.88 -3.09 -18.91
C TYR A 286 -7.90 -3.20 -17.76
N GLY A 287 -9.10 -3.69 -18.09
CA GLY A 287 -10.19 -3.87 -17.13
C GLY A 287 -10.96 -2.58 -16.76
N LEU A 288 -10.82 -1.49 -17.54
CA LEU A 288 -11.71 -0.31 -17.48
C LEU A 288 -12.92 -0.49 -18.39
#